data_c333f236cc3589b3c03fa2fd9e6ac308
#
_entry.id   c333f236cc3589b3c03fa2fd9e6ac308
#
_cell.length_a   1.000
_cell.length_b   1.000
_cell.length_c   1.000
_cell.angle_alpha   90.00
_cell.angle_beta   90.00
_cell.angle_gamma   90.00
#
_symmetry.space_group_name_H-M   'P 1'
#
loop_
_entity.id
_entity.type
_entity.pdbx_description
1 polymer ?
#
loop_
_entity_poly.entity_id
_entity_poly.type
_entity_poly.pdbx_seq_one_letter_code
_entity_poly.pdbx_strand_id
1 'polypeptide(L)'
;MKTNLTSCANLPEWEQRKSIIRAFIAKKTGIDFSKQAEAVNCVETAVTDMGSYVIKNVYWQTLPNYYVAGNIYLPKVADCKIPAVMMPHGHFEKDRFYDDNNQLAPSLAKLGCMAVTYDMVGKGEDKETPHDDKYNNGILLHNSIRILDYIDSLDYINKTKIAVTGASGGGSQTMLLSAMDSRITAAIPVCMLSAHFHGGCLCEMGLNYFTGKNFKTTTAEIAAMFAPKDMLVISIGTDWTKNTPNVEFPYLQEVYSLYGAKGKVKNAHFKDEEHDYGPSKRAAAIEFLSDLFKLDISKYNEAENIIPPIEALKSYSEKHPKPADALTNPKEIYTQMIEYYSKS
;
A
#
# COMPACT_ATOMS: atom_id res chain seq x y z
N MET A 1 19.82 8.28 21.07
CA MET A 1 18.61 8.96 20.59
C MET A 1 17.44 8.46 21.43
N LYS A 2 16.64 9.32 22.08
CA LYS A 2 15.40 8.85 22.72
C LYS A 2 14.41 8.49 21.60
N THR A 3 14.12 7.22 21.45
CA THR A 3 13.11 6.74 20.49
C THR A 3 11.72 7.01 21.07
N ASN A 4 10.77 7.43 20.22
CA ASN A 4 9.36 7.58 20.61
C ASN A 4 8.59 6.26 20.55
N LEU A 5 9.30 5.12 20.63
CA LEU A 5 8.71 3.79 20.62
C LEU A 5 8.21 3.44 22.01
N THR A 6 7.00 2.90 22.10
CA THR A 6 6.40 2.47 23.37
C THR A 6 6.82 1.03 23.67
N SER A 7 7.56 0.81 24.76
CA SER A 7 7.82 -0.53 25.24
C SER A 7 6.60 -1.10 25.94
N CYS A 8 6.23 -2.35 25.61
CA CYS A 8 5.17 -3.10 26.26
C CYS A 8 5.76 -4.39 26.85
N ALA A 9 5.51 -4.64 28.12
CA ALA A 9 6.09 -5.81 28.81
C ALA A 9 5.39 -7.13 28.44
N ASN A 10 4.17 -7.09 27.97
CA ASN A 10 3.35 -8.25 27.68
C ASN A 10 2.29 -7.98 26.60
N LEU A 11 1.67 -9.05 26.10
CA LEU A 11 0.66 -8.96 25.04
C LEU A 11 -0.56 -8.10 25.42
N PRO A 12 -1.16 -8.20 26.61
CA PRO A 12 -2.27 -7.31 26.99
C PRO A 12 -1.94 -5.83 26.92
N GLU A 13 -0.76 -5.41 27.38
CA GLU A 13 -0.31 -4.01 27.27
C GLU A 13 -0.17 -3.56 25.82
N TRP A 14 0.39 -4.42 24.96
CA TRP A 14 0.50 -4.13 23.54
C TRP A 14 -0.88 -4.03 22.86
N GLU A 15 -1.80 -4.96 23.13
CA GLU A 15 -3.16 -4.91 22.56
C GLU A 15 -3.92 -3.66 23.01
N GLN A 16 -3.74 -3.22 24.25
CA GLN A 16 -4.27 -1.94 24.71
C GLN A 16 -3.65 -0.77 23.94
N ARG A 17 -2.33 -0.76 23.75
CA ARG A 17 -1.63 0.27 22.98
C ARG A 17 -2.08 0.30 21.52
N LYS A 18 -2.17 -0.84 20.87
CA LYS A 18 -2.67 -1.05 19.51
C LYS A 18 -4.10 -0.50 19.36
N SER A 19 -4.98 -0.80 20.30
CA SER A 19 -6.35 -0.28 20.31
C SER A 19 -6.38 1.25 20.39
N ILE A 20 -5.54 1.86 21.22
CA ILE A 20 -5.42 3.33 21.34
C ILE A 20 -4.96 3.94 20.03
N ILE A 21 -3.91 3.36 19.39
CA ILE A 21 -3.40 3.86 18.10
C ILE A 21 -4.49 3.74 17.04
N ARG A 22 -5.15 2.58 16.93
CA ARG A 22 -6.23 2.33 15.98
C ARG A 22 -7.36 3.34 16.13
N ALA A 23 -7.84 3.55 17.35
CA ALA A 23 -8.90 4.52 17.65
C ALA A 23 -8.49 5.96 17.32
N PHE A 24 -7.21 6.29 17.53
CA PHE A 24 -6.71 7.63 17.22
C PHE A 24 -6.62 7.86 15.71
N ILE A 25 -6.13 6.88 14.94
CA ILE A 25 -6.10 6.94 13.47
C ILE A 25 -7.54 7.05 12.94
N ALA A 26 -8.46 6.17 13.38
CA ALA A 26 -9.86 6.22 12.98
C ALA A 26 -10.50 7.59 13.23
N LYS A 27 -10.30 8.14 14.44
CA LYS A 27 -10.80 9.48 14.79
C LYS A 27 -10.21 10.58 13.90
N LYS A 28 -8.94 10.50 13.54
CA LYS A 28 -8.26 11.52 12.73
C LYS A 28 -8.63 11.44 11.26
N THR A 29 -8.71 10.25 10.71
CA THR A 29 -9.09 10.02 9.31
C THR A 29 -10.60 10.09 9.09
N GLY A 30 -11.41 9.88 10.13
CA GLY A 30 -12.86 9.79 10.03
C GLY A 30 -13.35 8.50 9.38
N ILE A 31 -12.46 7.52 9.22
CA ILE A 31 -12.78 6.22 8.63
C ILE A 31 -13.33 5.28 9.71
N ASP A 32 -14.53 4.75 9.48
CA ASP A 32 -15.06 3.63 10.25
C ASP A 32 -14.57 2.30 9.67
N PHE A 33 -13.59 1.70 10.32
CA PHE A 33 -13.01 0.41 9.92
C PHE A 33 -13.90 -0.80 10.26
N SER A 34 -15.08 -0.59 10.85
CA SER A 34 -16.07 -1.63 11.08
C SER A 34 -17.13 -1.68 9.96
N LYS A 35 -17.18 -0.65 9.09
CA LYS A 35 -18.10 -0.61 7.96
C LYS A 35 -17.85 -1.79 7.03
N GLN A 36 -18.91 -2.49 6.69
CA GLN A 36 -18.82 -3.60 5.74
C GLN A 36 -18.47 -3.11 4.34
N ALA A 37 -17.72 -3.93 3.61
CA ALA A 37 -17.36 -3.64 2.24
C ALA A 37 -18.61 -3.54 1.37
N GLU A 38 -18.69 -2.48 0.58
CA GLU A 38 -19.72 -2.28 -0.45
C GLU A 38 -19.10 -2.50 -1.83
N ALA A 39 -19.92 -2.88 -2.80
CA ALA A 39 -19.47 -3.05 -4.18
C ALA A 39 -18.78 -1.76 -4.70
N VAL A 40 -17.68 -1.96 -5.40
CA VAL A 40 -16.93 -0.87 -6.04
C VAL A 40 -17.10 -0.98 -7.54
N ASN A 41 -17.56 0.09 -8.17
CA ASN A 41 -17.62 0.15 -9.62
C ASN A 41 -16.18 0.28 -10.17
N CYS A 42 -15.77 -0.70 -10.98
CA CYS A 42 -14.51 -0.71 -11.70
C CYS A 42 -14.78 -0.72 -13.19
N VAL A 43 -14.32 0.29 -13.89
CA VAL A 43 -14.47 0.42 -15.33
C VAL A 43 -13.16 0.07 -16.01
N GLU A 44 -13.20 -0.96 -16.86
CA GLU A 44 -12.09 -1.35 -17.73
C GLU A 44 -12.14 -0.52 -19.02
N THR A 45 -11.07 0.19 -19.33
CA THR A 45 -10.98 1.10 -20.49
C THR A 45 -10.14 0.55 -21.61
N ALA A 46 -9.15 -0.29 -21.30
CA ALA A 46 -8.31 -0.98 -22.28
C ALA A 46 -7.73 -2.27 -21.70
N VAL A 47 -7.40 -3.21 -22.61
CA VAL A 47 -6.68 -4.43 -22.28
C VAL A 47 -5.50 -4.59 -23.23
N THR A 48 -4.31 -4.79 -22.70
CA THR A 48 -3.10 -5.08 -23.47
C THR A 48 -2.63 -6.51 -23.19
N ASP A 49 -2.48 -7.29 -24.23
CA ASP A 49 -1.97 -8.66 -24.16
C ASP A 49 -0.44 -8.67 -24.09
N MET A 50 0.11 -9.22 -23.02
CA MET A 50 1.55 -9.32 -22.76
C MET A 50 2.05 -10.77 -22.86
N GLY A 51 1.31 -11.67 -23.52
CA GLY A 51 1.67 -13.09 -23.66
C GLY A 51 1.19 -13.92 -22.47
N SER A 52 1.93 -13.99 -21.39
CA SER A 52 1.59 -14.76 -20.17
C SER A 52 0.60 -14.08 -19.22
N TYR A 53 0.42 -12.77 -19.34
CA TYR A 53 -0.52 -11.96 -18.57
C TYR A 53 -1.17 -10.89 -19.44
N VAL A 54 -2.17 -10.22 -18.91
CA VAL A 54 -2.77 -9.03 -19.54
C VAL A 54 -2.61 -7.84 -18.59
N ILE A 55 -2.53 -6.64 -19.17
CA ILE A 55 -2.64 -5.38 -18.43
C ILE A 55 -4.02 -4.81 -18.75
N LYS A 56 -4.83 -4.58 -17.71
CA LYS A 56 -6.10 -3.89 -17.80
C LYS A 56 -5.92 -2.47 -17.29
N ASN A 57 -6.22 -1.48 -18.12
CA ASN A 57 -6.31 -0.10 -17.68
C ASN A 57 -7.70 0.11 -17.11
N VAL A 58 -7.79 0.61 -15.88
CA VAL A 58 -9.05 0.69 -15.15
C VAL A 58 -9.14 2.00 -14.37
N TYR A 59 -10.36 2.40 -14.02
CA TYR A 59 -10.57 3.31 -12.91
C TYR A 59 -11.66 2.78 -11.97
N TRP A 60 -11.49 3.05 -10.69
CA TRP A 60 -12.45 2.70 -9.65
C TRP A 60 -13.19 3.94 -9.18
N GLN A 61 -14.51 3.86 -9.08
CA GLN A 61 -15.31 4.86 -8.39
C GLN A 61 -15.29 4.56 -6.89
N THR A 62 -14.40 5.21 -6.15
CA THR A 62 -14.21 4.97 -4.71
C THR A 62 -15.25 5.71 -3.84
N LEU A 63 -15.79 6.83 -4.35
CA LEU A 63 -16.91 7.59 -3.81
C LEU A 63 -17.81 8.07 -4.97
N PRO A 64 -19.03 8.54 -4.74
CA PRO A 64 -19.80 9.21 -5.78
C PRO A 64 -18.97 10.33 -6.43
N ASN A 65 -18.85 10.29 -7.76
CA ASN A 65 -18.12 11.27 -8.56
C ASN A 65 -16.61 11.42 -8.19
N TYR A 66 -16.01 10.44 -7.54
CA TYR A 66 -14.59 10.42 -7.29
C TYR A 66 -13.97 9.11 -7.79
N TYR A 67 -12.93 9.25 -8.61
CA TYR A 67 -12.38 8.16 -9.41
C TYR A 67 -10.89 8.05 -9.21
N VAL A 68 -10.40 6.83 -9.09
CA VAL A 68 -8.97 6.50 -8.98
C VAL A 68 -8.56 5.66 -10.17
N ALA A 69 -7.63 6.16 -10.97
CA ALA A 69 -7.08 5.43 -12.11
C ALA A 69 -6.01 4.44 -11.69
N GLY A 70 -5.85 3.35 -12.45
CA GLY A 70 -4.82 2.35 -12.18
C GLY A 70 -4.72 1.25 -13.21
N ASN A 71 -3.84 0.30 -12.95
CA ASN A 71 -3.62 -0.84 -13.82
C ASN A 71 -3.71 -2.15 -13.02
N ILE A 72 -4.34 -3.15 -13.63
CA ILE A 72 -4.40 -4.52 -13.13
C ILE A 72 -3.56 -5.39 -14.05
N TYR A 73 -2.50 -5.98 -13.51
CA TYR A 73 -1.69 -6.98 -14.19
C TYR A 73 -2.21 -8.36 -13.77
N LEU A 74 -2.83 -9.07 -14.69
CA LEU A 74 -3.56 -10.32 -14.42
C LEU A 74 -2.97 -11.49 -15.19
N PRO A 75 -2.52 -12.58 -14.53
CA PRO A 75 -2.08 -13.80 -15.22
C PRO A 75 -3.22 -14.39 -16.06
N LYS A 76 -2.91 -14.90 -17.26
CA LYS A 76 -3.91 -15.45 -18.18
C LYS A 76 -4.46 -16.82 -17.78
N VAL A 77 -3.69 -17.60 -17.06
CA VAL A 77 -4.05 -18.97 -16.69
C VAL A 77 -3.99 -19.10 -15.16
N ALA A 78 -5.12 -19.44 -14.58
CA ALA A 78 -5.19 -19.85 -13.19
C ALA A 78 -6.26 -20.95 -13.08
N ASP A 79 -5.80 -22.19 -12.88
CA ASP A 79 -6.68 -23.32 -12.57
C ASP A 79 -7.11 -23.30 -11.08
N CYS A 80 -6.68 -22.28 -10.33
CA CYS A 80 -6.96 -22.10 -8.91
C CYS A 80 -7.06 -20.61 -8.57
N LYS A 81 -7.53 -20.30 -7.37
CA LYS A 81 -7.53 -18.91 -6.85
C LYS A 81 -6.11 -18.38 -6.71
N ILE A 82 -5.87 -17.18 -7.23
CA ILE A 82 -4.56 -16.53 -7.27
C ILE A 82 -4.36 -15.54 -6.13
N PRO A 83 -3.11 -15.30 -5.70
CA PRO A 83 -2.76 -14.20 -4.80
C PRO A 83 -3.01 -12.83 -5.43
N ALA A 84 -3.19 -11.80 -4.61
CA ALA A 84 -3.22 -10.41 -5.04
C ALA A 84 -2.17 -9.56 -4.31
N VAL A 85 -1.57 -8.61 -5.03
CA VAL A 85 -0.59 -7.66 -4.48
C VAL A 85 -0.99 -6.25 -4.86
N MET A 86 -1.33 -5.43 -3.87
CA MET A 86 -1.59 -4.00 -4.03
C MET A 86 -0.26 -3.25 -4.02
N MET A 87 -0.12 -2.30 -4.94
CA MET A 87 1.14 -1.59 -5.16
C MET A 87 0.91 -0.07 -5.19
N PRO A 88 0.63 0.57 -4.04
CA PRO A 88 0.62 2.02 -3.95
C PRO A 88 2.01 2.58 -4.26
N HIS A 89 2.08 3.61 -5.11
CA HIS A 89 3.35 4.23 -5.49
C HIS A 89 3.79 5.33 -4.52
N GLY A 90 5.07 5.70 -4.56
CA GLY A 90 5.64 6.83 -3.83
C GLY A 90 5.70 8.11 -4.66
N HIS A 91 6.42 9.13 -4.13
CA HIS A 91 6.61 10.43 -4.80
C HIS A 91 7.81 10.38 -5.76
N PHE A 92 7.77 9.45 -6.70
CA PHE A 92 8.81 9.32 -7.72
C PHE A 92 8.43 10.08 -8.99
N GLU A 93 9.43 10.38 -9.82
CA GLU A 93 9.18 10.89 -11.16
C GLU A 93 8.29 9.90 -11.94
N LYS A 94 7.35 10.39 -12.72
CA LYS A 94 6.35 9.61 -13.46
C LYS A 94 5.25 8.94 -12.60
N ASP A 95 5.20 9.18 -11.28
CA ASP A 95 4.14 8.71 -10.38
C ASP A 95 3.95 7.16 -10.45
N ARG A 96 2.72 6.62 -10.67
CA ARG A 96 2.52 5.17 -10.79
C ARG A 96 3.21 4.56 -12.02
N PHE A 97 3.52 5.38 -13.01
CA PHE A 97 4.24 4.96 -14.23
C PHE A 97 5.76 4.88 -14.03
N TYR A 98 6.24 5.04 -12.80
CA TYR A 98 7.64 4.91 -12.45
C TYR A 98 8.16 3.52 -12.79
N ASP A 99 9.37 3.48 -13.33
CA ASP A 99 9.93 2.26 -13.93
C ASP A 99 9.99 1.08 -12.94
N ASP A 100 10.26 1.34 -11.65
CA ASP A 100 10.30 0.30 -10.62
C ASP A 100 8.96 -0.41 -10.42
N ASN A 101 7.84 0.32 -10.41
CA ASN A 101 6.51 -0.28 -10.34
C ASN A 101 6.20 -1.10 -11.59
N ASN A 102 6.61 -0.58 -12.76
CA ASN A 102 6.42 -1.22 -14.04
C ASN A 102 7.34 -2.43 -14.26
N GLN A 103 8.35 -2.64 -13.43
CA GLN A 103 9.13 -3.87 -13.37
C GLN A 103 8.55 -4.88 -12.38
N LEU A 104 8.09 -4.43 -11.22
CA LEU A 104 7.58 -5.32 -10.17
C LEU A 104 6.22 -5.94 -10.55
N ALA A 105 5.29 -5.15 -11.10
CA ALA A 105 3.94 -5.62 -11.42
C ALA A 105 3.92 -6.73 -12.49
N PRO A 106 4.65 -6.62 -13.63
CA PRO A 106 4.82 -7.72 -14.59
C PRO A 106 5.44 -8.97 -13.98
N SER A 107 6.46 -8.78 -13.13
CA SER A 107 7.13 -9.90 -12.45
C SER A 107 6.16 -10.68 -11.58
N LEU A 108 5.32 -10.00 -10.79
CA LEU A 108 4.28 -10.63 -9.98
C LEU A 108 3.23 -11.34 -10.83
N ALA A 109 2.82 -10.74 -11.96
CA ALA A 109 1.86 -11.34 -12.86
C ALA A 109 2.41 -12.62 -13.52
N LYS A 110 3.68 -12.62 -13.97
CA LYS A 110 4.35 -13.82 -14.49
C LYS A 110 4.47 -14.94 -13.44
N LEU A 111 4.58 -14.57 -12.17
CA LEU A 111 4.59 -15.52 -11.05
C LEU A 111 3.20 -16.02 -10.65
N GLY A 112 2.13 -15.54 -11.29
CA GLY A 112 0.76 -15.98 -11.06
C GLY A 112 -0.01 -15.15 -10.03
N CYS A 113 0.44 -13.94 -9.69
CA CYS A 113 -0.27 -13.01 -8.84
C CYS A 113 -1.03 -11.95 -9.66
N MET A 114 -2.19 -11.53 -9.21
CA MET A 114 -2.78 -10.27 -9.64
C MET A 114 -2.00 -9.13 -8.98
N ALA A 115 -1.40 -8.23 -9.77
CA ALA A 115 -0.78 -7.01 -9.25
C ALA A 115 -1.63 -5.79 -9.61
N VAL A 116 -1.83 -4.88 -8.65
CA VAL A 116 -2.70 -3.71 -8.80
C VAL A 116 -1.94 -2.44 -8.45
N THR A 117 -1.68 -1.60 -9.45
CA THR A 117 -1.13 -0.26 -9.27
C THR A 117 -2.25 0.76 -9.40
N TYR A 118 -2.20 1.84 -8.61
CA TYR A 118 -3.23 2.89 -8.63
C TYR A 118 -2.65 4.25 -8.25
N ASP A 119 -3.31 5.31 -8.72
CA ASP A 119 -2.85 6.66 -8.51
C ASP A 119 -2.98 7.12 -7.06
N MET A 120 -1.99 7.84 -6.62
CA MET A 120 -2.04 8.66 -5.42
C MET A 120 -2.84 9.94 -5.72
N VAL A 121 -3.58 10.45 -4.75
CA VAL A 121 -4.34 11.72 -4.88
C VAL A 121 -3.43 12.83 -5.40
N GLY A 122 -3.84 13.50 -6.46
CA GLY A 122 -3.08 14.59 -7.10
C GLY A 122 -1.85 14.13 -7.89
N LYS A 123 -1.77 12.84 -8.24
CA LYS A 123 -0.66 12.24 -8.99
C LYS A 123 -1.19 11.35 -10.12
N GLY A 124 -0.28 10.94 -11.01
CA GLY A 124 -0.62 10.07 -12.13
C GLY A 124 -1.59 10.75 -13.10
N GLU A 125 -2.81 10.23 -13.18
CA GLU A 125 -3.90 10.80 -14.01
C GLU A 125 -4.87 11.69 -13.22
N ASP A 126 -4.62 11.93 -11.92
CA ASP A 126 -5.43 12.80 -11.04
C ASP A 126 -4.73 14.15 -10.76
N LYS A 127 -4.14 14.76 -11.79
CA LYS A 127 -3.33 16.00 -11.64
C LYS A 127 -4.16 17.25 -11.34
N GLU A 128 -5.46 17.20 -11.51
CA GLU A 128 -6.38 18.30 -11.19
C GLU A 128 -6.61 18.43 -9.67
N THR A 129 -6.44 17.34 -8.92
CA THR A 129 -6.59 17.37 -7.46
C THR A 129 -5.29 17.87 -6.82
N PRO A 130 -5.30 18.89 -5.94
CA PRO A 130 -4.12 19.32 -5.22
C PRO A 130 -3.50 18.19 -4.40
N HIS A 131 -2.22 17.87 -4.65
CA HIS A 131 -1.53 16.79 -3.95
C HIS A 131 -1.17 17.15 -2.50
N ASP A 132 -0.70 18.37 -2.26
CA ASP A 132 -0.25 18.82 -0.93
C ASP A 132 -1.40 19.40 -0.11
N ASP A 133 -2.35 18.57 0.27
CA ASP A 133 -3.49 18.93 1.11
C ASP A 133 -3.60 18.02 2.34
N LYS A 134 -4.02 18.60 3.46
CA LYS A 134 -4.12 17.90 4.76
C LYS A 134 -5.10 16.73 4.78
N TYR A 135 -6.08 16.71 3.88
CA TYR A 135 -7.09 15.64 3.83
C TYR A 135 -6.61 14.41 3.07
N ASN A 136 -5.54 14.56 2.26
CA ASN A 136 -5.13 13.53 1.32
C ASN A 136 -4.70 12.22 1.97
N ASN A 137 -4.08 12.23 3.16
CA ASN A 137 -3.72 10.98 3.83
C ASN A 137 -4.93 10.13 4.24
N GLY A 138 -6.06 10.76 4.60
CA GLY A 138 -7.32 10.05 4.84
C GLY A 138 -7.93 9.52 3.53
N ILE A 139 -7.92 10.33 2.46
CA ILE A 139 -8.44 9.94 1.15
C ILE A 139 -7.59 8.80 0.54
N LEU A 140 -6.27 8.84 0.66
CA LEU A 140 -5.38 7.77 0.20
C LEU A 140 -5.67 6.43 0.89
N LEU A 141 -5.88 6.46 2.20
CA LEU A 141 -6.23 5.25 2.95
C LEU A 141 -7.61 4.74 2.54
N HIS A 142 -8.60 5.63 2.37
CA HIS A 142 -9.92 5.28 1.86
C HIS A 142 -9.83 4.62 0.47
N ASN A 143 -9.12 5.23 -0.47
CA ASN A 143 -8.93 4.68 -1.81
C ASN A 143 -8.33 3.28 -1.78
N SER A 144 -7.31 3.08 -0.94
CA SER A 144 -6.69 1.76 -0.76
C SER A 144 -7.68 0.73 -0.20
N ILE A 145 -8.53 1.10 0.77
CA ILE A 145 -9.58 0.24 1.31
C ILE A 145 -10.61 -0.11 0.21
N ARG A 146 -11.07 0.87 -0.58
CA ARG A 146 -12.05 0.65 -1.63
C ARG A 146 -11.52 -0.24 -2.77
N ILE A 147 -10.24 -0.07 -3.14
CA ILE A 147 -9.58 -0.97 -4.10
C ILE A 147 -9.44 -2.38 -3.51
N LEU A 148 -9.15 -2.49 -2.21
CA LEU A 148 -9.14 -3.79 -1.53
C LEU A 148 -10.55 -4.43 -1.49
N ASP A 149 -11.63 -3.63 -1.33
CA ASP A 149 -13.00 -4.11 -1.43
C ASP A 149 -13.28 -4.72 -2.83
N TYR A 150 -12.82 -4.05 -3.88
CA TYR A 150 -12.90 -4.58 -5.24
C TYR A 150 -12.14 -5.91 -5.36
N ILE A 151 -10.88 -5.97 -4.91
CA ILE A 151 -10.06 -7.18 -4.97
C ILE A 151 -10.74 -8.33 -4.20
N ASP A 152 -11.27 -8.04 -3.01
CA ASP A 152 -11.94 -9.02 -2.15
C ASP A 152 -13.25 -9.53 -2.75
N SER A 153 -13.90 -8.76 -3.62
CA SER A 153 -15.13 -9.16 -4.31
C SER A 153 -14.90 -10.17 -5.45
N LEU A 154 -13.66 -10.33 -5.92
CA LEU A 154 -13.33 -11.19 -7.05
C LEU A 154 -13.23 -12.67 -6.62
N ASP A 155 -14.02 -13.52 -7.23
CA ASP A 155 -14.11 -14.95 -6.87
C ASP A 155 -12.83 -15.74 -7.13
N TYR A 156 -11.99 -15.28 -8.08
CA TYR A 156 -10.73 -15.91 -8.42
C TYR A 156 -9.55 -15.47 -7.54
N ILE A 157 -9.76 -14.58 -6.58
CA ILE A 157 -8.71 -14.18 -5.62
C ILE A 157 -8.68 -15.12 -4.42
N ASN A 158 -7.47 -15.52 -4.04
CA ASN A 158 -7.23 -16.21 -2.78
C ASN A 158 -7.15 -15.19 -1.64
N LYS A 159 -8.23 -15.03 -0.91
CA LYS A 159 -8.37 -14.05 0.19
C LYS A 159 -7.39 -14.27 1.36
N THR A 160 -6.74 -15.44 1.42
CA THR A 160 -5.68 -15.72 2.40
C THR A 160 -4.29 -15.33 1.90
N LYS A 161 -4.19 -14.78 0.69
CA LYS A 161 -2.93 -14.39 0.02
C LYS A 161 -3.06 -13.00 -0.62
N ILE A 162 -3.36 -11.98 0.19
CA ILE A 162 -3.44 -10.59 -0.24
C ILE A 162 -2.31 -9.80 0.42
N ALA A 163 -1.40 -9.29 -0.39
CA ALA A 163 -0.27 -8.47 0.08
C ALA A 163 -0.41 -7.01 -0.34
N VAL A 164 0.31 -6.15 0.36
CA VAL A 164 0.50 -4.75 -0.04
C VAL A 164 1.98 -4.38 0.05
N THR A 165 2.48 -3.67 -0.95
CA THR A 165 3.88 -3.20 -1.01
C THR A 165 4.01 -1.87 -1.74
N GLY A 166 4.88 -1.02 -1.26
CA GLY A 166 5.21 0.24 -1.91
C GLY A 166 6.37 0.94 -1.22
N ALA A 167 7.04 1.83 -1.95
CA ALA A 167 8.19 2.56 -1.45
C ALA A 167 7.83 4.01 -1.10
N SER A 168 8.48 4.60 -0.10
CA SER A 168 8.30 6.01 0.29
C SER A 168 6.83 6.31 0.66
N GLY A 169 6.15 7.22 -0.02
CA GLY A 169 4.71 7.45 0.15
C GLY A 169 3.86 6.20 -0.07
N GLY A 170 4.26 5.30 -0.97
CA GLY A 170 3.67 3.97 -1.10
C GLY A 170 3.92 3.09 0.11
N GLY A 171 5.07 3.25 0.77
CA GLY A 171 5.38 2.61 2.05
C GLY A 171 4.50 3.10 3.18
N SER A 172 4.16 4.41 3.21
CA SER A 172 3.18 4.99 4.14
C SER A 172 1.80 4.35 3.96
N GLN A 173 1.33 4.22 2.72
CA GLN A 173 0.05 3.57 2.41
C GLN A 173 0.10 2.08 2.77
N THR A 174 1.19 1.39 2.47
CA THR A 174 1.42 -0.02 2.84
C THR A 174 1.30 -0.22 4.35
N MET A 175 2.00 0.59 5.13
CA MET A 175 1.96 0.55 6.59
C MET A 175 0.54 0.79 7.13
N LEU A 176 -0.12 1.86 6.67
CA LEU A 176 -1.45 2.22 7.17
C LEU A 176 -2.50 1.18 6.81
N LEU A 177 -2.56 0.76 5.55
CA LEU A 177 -3.54 -0.22 5.11
C LEU A 177 -3.36 -1.54 5.85
N SER A 178 -2.13 -2.05 5.97
CA SER A 178 -1.86 -3.30 6.67
C SER A 178 -2.19 -3.24 8.16
N ALA A 179 -1.93 -2.10 8.82
CA ALA A 179 -2.25 -1.90 10.23
C ALA A 179 -3.76 -1.79 10.51
N MET A 180 -4.53 -1.27 9.54
CA MET A 180 -5.93 -0.91 9.76
C MET A 180 -6.93 -1.88 9.12
N ASP A 181 -6.54 -2.65 8.09
CA ASP A 181 -7.42 -3.59 7.42
C ASP A 181 -6.95 -5.04 7.59
N SER A 182 -7.80 -5.86 8.19
CA SER A 182 -7.46 -7.25 8.53
C SER A 182 -7.39 -8.19 7.33
N ARG A 183 -7.85 -7.80 6.15
CA ARG A 183 -7.80 -8.61 4.92
C ARG A 183 -6.40 -8.70 4.32
N ILE A 184 -5.52 -7.72 4.61
CA ILE A 184 -4.11 -7.82 4.23
C ILE A 184 -3.45 -8.94 5.04
N THR A 185 -2.77 -9.85 4.35
CA THR A 185 -2.11 -11.03 4.95
C THR A 185 -0.59 -10.93 4.94
N ALA A 186 -0.01 -10.09 4.07
CA ALA A 186 1.42 -9.79 4.03
C ALA A 186 1.66 -8.31 3.72
N ALA A 187 2.70 -7.71 4.29
CA ALA A 187 3.04 -6.31 4.08
C ALA A 187 4.55 -6.13 3.84
N ILE A 188 4.89 -5.29 2.84
CA ILE A 188 6.29 -4.96 2.52
C ILE A 188 6.43 -3.44 2.43
N PRO A 189 6.53 -2.71 3.55
CA PRO A 189 6.85 -1.29 3.55
C PRO A 189 8.32 -1.08 3.16
N VAL A 190 8.56 -0.29 2.11
CA VAL A 190 9.89 -0.04 1.55
C VAL A 190 10.30 1.41 1.79
N CYS A 191 11.50 1.63 2.34
CA CYS A 191 12.09 2.95 2.59
C CYS A 191 11.15 3.91 3.35
N MET A 192 10.45 3.41 4.40
CA MET A 192 9.46 4.24 5.10
C MET A 192 9.53 4.18 6.62
N LEU A 193 9.73 3.01 7.24
CA LEU A 193 9.59 2.89 8.68
C LEU A 193 10.68 3.65 9.46
N SER A 194 10.26 4.44 10.44
CA SER A 194 11.16 5.20 11.30
C SER A 194 10.53 5.48 12.67
N ALA A 195 11.36 5.52 13.71
CA ALA A 195 10.96 5.94 15.05
C ALA A 195 10.88 7.48 15.21
N HIS A 196 11.27 8.25 14.19
CA HIS A 196 11.42 9.71 14.29
C HIS A 196 11.01 10.49 13.04
N PHE A 197 10.78 9.83 11.92
CA PHE A 197 10.29 10.44 10.68
C PHE A 197 8.89 9.88 10.35
N HIS A 198 7.97 10.73 9.90
CA HIS A 198 6.56 10.37 9.70
C HIS A 198 6.07 10.58 8.26
N GLY A 199 6.86 11.22 7.41
CA GLY A 199 6.52 11.56 6.04
C GLY A 199 7.03 12.95 5.65
N GLY A 200 7.07 13.22 4.34
CA GLY A 200 7.65 14.44 3.77
C GLY A 200 6.62 15.49 3.32
N CYS A 201 5.34 15.16 3.24
CA CYS A 201 4.28 16.03 2.69
C CYS A 201 2.98 15.92 3.49
N LEU A 202 2.03 16.81 3.20
CA LEU A 202 0.70 16.77 3.84
C LEU A 202 -0.10 15.53 3.44
N CYS A 203 0.15 14.93 2.28
CA CYS A 203 -0.49 13.67 1.88
C CYS A 203 -0.13 12.49 2.80
N GLU A 204 0.95 12.59 3.58
CA GLU A 204 1.35 11.58 4.57
C GLU A 204 1.05 11.99 6.01
N MET A 205 1.11 13.32 6.32
CA MET A 205 1.04 13.83 7.70
C MET A 205 -0.17 14.74 7.97
N GLY A 206 -0.95 15.10 6.96
CA GLY A 206 -1.91 16.21 7.01
C GLY A 206 -2.94 16.14 8.13
N LEU A 207 -3.59 15.00 8.35
CA LEU A 207 -4.54 14.81 9.45
C LEU A 207 -3.88 14.55 10.82
N ASN A 208 -2.55 14.50 10.83
CA ASN A 208 -1.72 14.30 12.03
C ASN A 208 -2.23 13.22 12.99
N TYR A 209 -2.32 11.99 12.49
CA TYR A 209 -2.64 10.83 13.35
C TYR A 209 -1.43 10.30 14.15
N PHE A 210 -0.28 10.98 14.07
CA PHE A 210 0.93 10.64 14.84
C PHE A 210 0.98 11.30 16.22
N THR A 211 0.37 12.48 16.39
CA THR A 211 0.52 13.28 17.62
C THR A 211 -0.81 13.88 18.07
N GLY A 212 -1.07 13.80 19.35
CA GLY A 212 -2.19 14.42 20.05
C GLY A 212 -1.76 14.99 21.42
N LYS A 213 -2.71 15.59 22.20
CA LYS A 213 -2.41 16.24 23.49
C LYS A 213 -1.63 15.33 24.45
N ASN A 214 -2.01 14.04 24.55
CA ASN A 214 -1.37 13.05 25.41
C ASN A 214 -1.09 11.75 24.62
N PHE A 215 -0.82 11.88 23.33
CA PHE A 215 -0.64 10.74 22.42
C PHE A 215 0.50 11.02 21.46
N LYS A 216 1.36 10.04 21.27
CA LYS A 216 2.36 10.01 20.21
C LYS A 216 2.47 8.59 19.69
N THR A 217 2.70 8.45 18.39
CA THR A 217 3.06 7.19 17.76
C THR A 217 4.08 7.44 16.63
N THR A 218 4.60 6.39 16.03
CA THR A 218 5.58 6.44 14.95
C THR A 218 5.16 5.50 13.82
N THR A 219 5.77 5.64 12.65
CA THR A 219 5.52 4.71 11.55
C THR A 219 5.91 3.28 11.92
N ALA A 220 6.98 3.09 12.68
CA ALA A 220 7.39 1.78 13.18
C ALA A 220 6.36 1.16 14.17
N GLU A 221 5.78 1.97 15.05
CA GLU A 221 4.76 1.50 15.99
C GLU A 221 3.43 1.17 15.29
N ILE A 222 3.05 1.97 14.27
CA ILE A 222 1.89 1.66 13.43
C ILE A 222 2.12 0.35 12.65
N ALA A 223 3.30 0.17 12.05
CA ALA A 223 3.64 -1.08 11.37
C ALA A 223 3.59 -2.29 12.32
N ALA A 224 4.02 -2.14 13.58
CA ALA A 224 3.94 -3.19 14.59
C ALA A 224 2.50 -3.68 14.85
N MET A 225 1.47 -2.85 14.59
CA MET A 225 0.07 -3.25 14.70
C MET A 225 -0.32 -4.40 13.76
N PHE A 226 0.46 -4.65 12.71
CA PHE A 226 0.24 -5.75 11.77
C PHE A 226 0.57 -7.14 12.36
N ALA A 227 1.35 -7.18 13.46
CA ALA A 227 1.63 -8.44 14.15
C ALA A 227 0.33 -9.18 14.51
N PRO A 228 0.30 -10.53 14.36
CA PRO A 228 1.40 -11.46 14.05
C PRO A 228 1.50 -11.90 12.59
N LYS A 229 1.06 -11.09 11.62
CA LYS A 229 1.09 -11.44 10.19
C LYS A 229 2.48 -11.22 9.57
N ASP A 230 2.70 -11.76 8.39
CA ASP A 230 4.02 -11.78 7.75
C ASP A 230 4.40 -10.40 7.19
N MET A 231 5.56 -9.87 7.61
CA MET A 231 6.07 -8.56 7.18
C MET A 231 7.54 -8.63 6.78
N LEU A 232 7.87 -8.03 5.63
CA LEU A 232 9.24 -7.73 5.25
C LEU A 232 9.44 -6.20 5.26
N VAL A 233 10.26 -5.70 6.17
CA VAL A 233 10.67 -4.29 6.16
C VAL A 233 11.88 -4.14 5.26
N ILE A 234 11.78 -3.31 4.21
CA ILE A 234 12.92 -2.97 3.36
C ILE A 234 13.42 -1.58 3.71
N SER A 235 14.70 -1.46 4.03
CA SER A 235 15.35 -0.23 4.50
C SER A 235 16.70 -0.01 3.81
N ILE A 236 17.18 1.24 3.80
CA ILE A 236 18.44 1.63 3.20
C ILE A 236 19.30 2.47 4.16
N GLY A 237 20.60 2.58 3.86
CA GLY A 237 21.50 3.36 4.71
C GLY A 237 21.59 4.84 4.37
N THR A 238 21.03 5.27 3.24
CA THR A 238 21.18 6.64 2.70
C THR A 238 20.04 7.59 3.08
N ASP A 239 18.95 7.08 3.69
CA ASP A 239 17.79 7.87 4.10
C ASP A 239 17.45 7.75 5.61
N TRP A 240 16.25 8.18 6.00
CA TRP A 240 15.75 8.12 7.39
C TRP A 240 15.55 6.68 7.90
N THR A 241 15.56 5.67 7.03
CA THR A 241 15.43 4.25 7.41
C THR A 241 16.78 3.59 7.76
N LYS A 242 17.88 4.33 7.74
CA LYS A 242 19.22 3.83 8.04
C LYS A 242 19.37 3.18 9.41
N ASN A 243 18.52 3.54 10.36
CA ASN A 243 18.54 3.00 11.70
C ASN A 243 17.69 1.72 11.85
N THR A 244 16.92 1.34 10.83
CA THR A 244 16.00 0.21 10.90
C THR A 244 16.62 -1.07 11.45
N PRO A 245 17.84 -1.52 11.05
CA PRO A 245 18.43 -2.74 11.59
C PRO A 245 18.68 -2.73 13.10
N ASN A 246 18.89 -1.53 13.68
CA ASN A 246 19.31 -1.38 15.07
C ASN A 246 18.24 -0.75 15.98
N VAL A 247 17.16 -0.21 15.42
CA VAL A 247 16.12 0.51 16.18
C VAL A 247 14.74 -0.04 15.87
N GLU A 248 14.25 0.16 14.64
CA GLU A 248 12.88 -0.18 14.29
C GLU A 248 12.66 -1.68 14.20
N PHE A 249 13.59 -2.42 13.59
CA PHE A 249 13.45 -3.87 13.43
C PHE A 249 13.52 -4.63 14.76
N PRO A 250 14.47 -4.37 15.68
CA PRO A 250 14.42 -4.95 17.02
C PRO A 250 13.09 -4.68 17.75
N TYR A 251 12.57 -3.46 17.65
CA TYR A 251 11.27 -3.12 18.24
C TYR A 251 10.12 -3.95 17.64
N LEU A 252 10.08 -4.08 16.31
CA LEU A 252 9.10 -4.95 15.65
C LEU A 252 9.23 -6.40 16.13
N GLN A 253 10.46 -6.90 16.25
CA GLN A 253 10.70 -8.25 16.75
C GLN A 253 10.23 -8.44 18.21
N GLU A 254 10.40 -7.43 19.08
CA GLU A 254 9.86 -7.46 20.44
C GLU A 254 8.35 -7.59 20.43
N VAL A 255 7.64 -6.75 19.66
CA VAL A 255 6.18 -6.83 19.55
C VAL A 255 5.73 -8.17 18.97
N TYR A 256 6.36 -8.64 17.90
CA TYR A 256 6.03 -9.94 17.29
C TYR A 256 6.29 -11.11 18.26
N SER A 257 7.30 -10.97 19.13
CA SER A 257 7.60 -11.98 20.16
C SER A 257 6.47 -12.14 21.18
N LEU A 258 5.72 -11.06 21.48
CA LEU A 258 4.56 -11.12 22.36
C LEU A 258 3.47 -12.08 21.84
N TYR A 259 3.41 -12.28 20.52
CA TYR A 259 2.51 -13.22 19.85
C TYR A 259 3.15 -14.60 19.59
N GLY A 260 4.41 -14.82 20.00
CA GLY A 260 5.16 -16.02 19.61
C GLY A 260 5.52 -16.08 18.13
N ALA A 261 5.50 -14.94 17.43
CA ALA A 261 5.62 -14.84 15.96
C ALA A 261 6.87 -14.06 15.50
N LYS A 262 7.93 -13.99 16.31
CA LYS A 262 9.16 -13.21 16.03
C LYS A 262 9.71 -13.43 14.62
N GLY A 263 9.67 -14.69 14.11
CA GLY A 263 10.18 -15.05 12.80
C GLY A 263 9.34 -14.56 11.60
N LYS A 264 8.13 -14.02 11.84
CA LYS A 264 7.24 -13.51 10.80
C LYS A 264 7.53 -12.07 10.39
N VAL A 265 8.33 -11.34 11.14
CA VAL A 265 8.88 -10.06 10.72
C VAL A 265 10.33 -10.22 10.30
N LYS A 266 10.65 -9.75 9.09
CA LYS A 266 11.98 -9.79 8.48
C LYS A 266 12.42 -8.38 8.11
N ASN A 267 13.73 -8.16 8.00
CA ASN A 267 14.31 -6.91 7.47
C ASN A 267 15.33 -7.23 6.39
N ALA A 268 15.19 -6.60 5.23
CA ALA A 268 16.21 -6.51 4.21
C ALA A 268 16.78 -5.08 4.22
N HIS A 269 18.08 -4.92 4.51
CA HIS A 269 18.72 -3.61 4.61
C HIS A 269 19.81 -3.46 3.55
N PHE A 270 19.68 -2.44 2.71
CA PHE A 270 20.61 -2.13 1.61
C PHE A 270 21.38 -0.85 1.95
N LYS A 271 22.56 -1.01 2.57
CA LYS A 271 23.31 0.09 3.19
C LYS A 271 23.68 1.22 2.25
N ASP A 272 24.05 0.88 1.02
CA ASP A 272 24.65 1.82 0.06
C ASP A 272 23.74 2.11 -1.16
N GLU A 273 22.44 1.75 -1.05
CA GLU A 273 21.46 1.95 -2.13
C GLU A 273 20.65 3.24 -1.97
N GLU A 274 20.07 3.67 -3.08
CA GLU A 274 19.26 4.89 -3.20
C GLU A 274 17.82 4.70 -2.70
N HIS A 275 17.13 5.84 -2.48
CA HIS A 275 15.74 5.90 -2.04
C HIS A 275 14.77 5.64 -3.20
N ASP A 276 14.62 4.38 -3.57
CA ASP A 276 13.79 3.88 -4.67
C ASP A 276 13.17 2.52 -4.34
N TYR A 277 12.54 1.90 -5.31
CA TYR A 277 12.18 0.48 -5.27
C TYR A 277 13.04 -0.31 -6.28
N GLY A 278 14.37 -0.07 -6.27
CA GLY A 278 15.35 -0.60 -7.20
C GLY A 278 15.43 -2.12 -7.23
N PRO A 279 16.25 -2.69 -8.15
CA PRO A 279 16.24 -4.13 -8.45
C PRO A 279 16.45 -5.05 -7.26
N SER A 280 17.39 -4.76 -6.37
CA SER A 280 17.67 -5.57 -5.16
C SER A 280 16.50 -5.59 -4.18
N LYS A 281 15.81 -4.45 -4.02
CA LYS A 281 14.62 -4.33 -3.16
C LYS A 281 13.45 -5.11 -3.75
N ARG A 282 13.26 -5.03 -5.10
CA ARG A 282 12.24 -5.82 -5.81
C ARG A 282 12.53 -7.31 -5.71
N ALA A 283 13.79 -7.71 -5.88
CA ALA A 283 14.18 -9.12 -5.73
C ALA A 283 13.88 -9.64 -4.31
N ALA A 284 14.20 -8.87 -3.27
CA ALA A 284 13.87 -9.24 -1.89
C ALA A 284 12.36 -9.36 -1.65
N ALA A 285 11.55 -8.47 -2.24
CA ALA A 285 10.10 -8.54 -2.15
C ALA A 285 9.53 -9.77 -2.89
N ILE A 286 10.04 -10.06 -4.09
CA ILE A 286 9.66 -11.23 -4.89
C ILE A 286 10.02 -12.53 -4.14
N GLU A 287 11.23 -12.61 -3.58
CA GLU A 287 11.67 -13.78 -2.80
C GLU A 287 10.75 -14.01 -1.60
N PHE A 288 10.47 -12.95 -0.83
CA PHE A 288 9.58 -13.02 0.33
C PHE A 288 8.17 -13.48 -0.05
N LEU A 289 7.57 -12.88 -1.09
CA LEU A 289 6.23 -13.26 -1.56
C LEU A 289 6.20 -14.66 -2.15
N SER A 290 7.24 -15.05 -2.89
CA SER A 290 7.34 -16.38 -3.49
C SER A 290 7.40 -17.47 -2.42
N ASP A 291 8.20 -17.26 -1.38
CA ASP A 291 8.25 -18.19 -0.24
C ASP A 291 6.91 -18.27 0.48
N LEU A 292 6.30 -17.11 0.79
CA LEU A 292 5.05 -17.04 1.54
C LEU A 292 3.84 -17.60 0.76
N PHE A 293 3.72 -17.23 -0.50
CA PHE A 293 2.57 -17.60 -1.34
C PHE A 293 2.79 -18.90 -2.12
N LYS A 294 3.99 -19.50 -2.02
CA LYS A 294 4.40 -20.72 -2.74
C LYS A 294 4.35 -20.52 -4.26
N LEU A 295 4.97 -19.41 -4.70
CA LEU A 295 5.11 -19.11 -6.12
C LEU A 295 6.36 -19.81 -6.69
N ASP A 296 6.34 -20.11 -7.97
CA ASP A 296 7.48 -20.69 -8.66
C ASP A 296 8.48 -19.59 -9.04
N ILE A 297 9.42 -19.30 -8.14
CA ILE A 297 10.42 -18.24 -8.31
C ILE A 297 11.36 -18.49 -9.50
N SER A 298 11.44 -19.72 -10.03
CA SER A 298 12.25 -20.00 -11.22
C SER A 298 11.74 -19.26 -12.47
N LYS A 299 10.50 -18.79 -12.45
CA LYS A 299 9.89 -17.95 -13.49
C LYS A 299 10.21 -16.46 -13.35
N TYR A 300 10.89 -16.06 -12.29
CA TYR A 300 11.29 -14.66 -12.10
C TYR A 300 12.51 -14.32 -12.95
N ASN A 301 12.29 -13.48 -13.93
CA ASN A 301 13.34 -12.84 -14.72
C ASN A 301 12.91 -11.42 -15.09
N GLU A 302 13.35 -10.45 -14.31
CA GLU A 302 12.98 -9.06 -14.52
C GLU A 302 13.53 -8.48 -15.84
N ALA A 303 14.68 -8.96 -16.30
CA ALA A 303 15.28 -8.51 -17.56
C ALA A 303 14.42 -8.87 -18.80
N GLU A 304 13.50 -9.81 -18.65
CA GLU A 304 12.55 -10.19 -19.73
C GLU A 304 11.23 -9.41 -19.66
N ASN A 305 11.09 -8.44 -18.73
CA ASN A 305 9.89 -7.64 -18.66
C ASN A 305 9.84 -6.63 -19.82
N ILE A 306 8.73 -6.63 -20.53
CA ILE A 306 8.42 -5.62 -21.53
C ILE A 306 7.61 -4.53 -20.83
N ILE A 307 8.14 -3.32 -20.81
CA ILE A 307 7.47 -2.16 -20.23
C ILE A 307 6.72 -1.41 -21.34
N PRO A 308 5.40 -1.38 -21.32
CA PRO A 308 4.64 -0.59 -22.29
C PRO A 308 4.93 0.91 -22.13
N PRO A 309 4.82 1.70 -23.20
CA PRO A 309 4.90 3.15 -23.09
C PRO A 309 3.77 3.70 -22.19
N ILE A 310 4.01 4.81 -21.51
CA ILE A 310 3.07 5.41 -20.55
C ILE A 310 1.67 5.57 -21.16
N GLU A 311 1.58 5.99 -22.42
CA GLU A 311 0.30 6.18 -23.11
C GLU A 311 -0.54 4.90 -23.19
N ALA A 312 0.11 3.72 -23.28
CA ALA A 312 -0.57 2.44 -23.27
C ALA A 312 -1.04 2.00 -21.87
N LEU A 313 -0.57 2.66 -20.80
CA LEU A 313 -0.94 2.38 -19.42
C LEU A 313 -1.97 3.37 -18.86
N LYS A 314 -2.29 4.44 -19.60
CA LYS A 314 -3.30 5.42 -19.18
C LYS A 314 -4.69 4.80 -19.15
N SER A 315 -5.42 5.09 -18.09
CA SER A 315 -6.81 4.65 -17.89
C SER A 315 -7.79 5.56 -18.63
N TYR A 316 -7.44 6.83 -18.81
CA TYR A 316 -8.26 7.78 -19.54
C TYR A 316 -7.72 8.02 -20.96
N SER A 317 -8.62 8.17 -21.91
CA SER A 317 -8.34 8.42 -23.33
C SER A 317 -9.46 9.22 -23.96
N GLU A 318 -9.33 9.62 -25.23
CA GLU A 318 -10.44 10.27 -25.98
C GLU A 318 -11.69 9.38 -26.02
N LYS A 319 -11.51 8.06 -26.14
CA LYS A 319 -12.61 7.08 -26.16
C LYS A 319 -13.21 6.85 -24.78
N HIS A 320 -12.43 6.94 -23.73
CA HIS A 320 -12.82 6.76 -22.33
C HIS A 320 -12.30 7.96 -21.52
N PRO A 321 -12.89 9.14 -21.65
CA PRO A 321 -12.47 10.33 -20.93
C PRO A 321 -12.73 10.17 -19.42
N LYS A 322 -11.95 10.91 -18.61
CA LYS A 322 -12.28 11.06 -17.19
C LYS A 322 -13.71 11.60 -17.08
N PRO A 323 -14.57 11.05 -16.21
CA PRO A 323 -15.92 11.55 -16.03
C PRO A 323 -15.94 13.06 -15.74
N ALA A 324 -16.82 13.78 -16.46
CA ALA A 324 -16.86 15.24 -16.39
C ALA A 324 -17.31 15.81 -15.04
N ASP A 325 -17.98 14.98 -14.23
CA ASP A 325 -18.43 15.28 -12.86
C ASP A 325 -17.42 14.87 -11.78
N ALA A 326 -16.19 14.51 -12.20
CA ALA A 326 -15.15 14.08 -11.27
C ALA A 326 -14.79 15.18 -10.26
N LEU A 327 -14.87 14.84 -8.98
CA LEU A 327 -14.44 15.71 -7.90
C LEU A 327 -12.90 15.85 -7.90
N THR A 328 -12.44 17.08 -7.70
CA THR A 328 -11.00 17.40 -7.65
C THR A 328 -10.62 18.25 -6.42
N ASN A 329 -11.60 18.62 -5.58
CA ASN A 329 -11.34 19.37 -4.36
C ASN A 329 -11.15 18.43 -3.17
N PRO A 330 -9.95 18.36 -2.53
CA PRO A 330 -9.69 17.43 -1.43
C PRO A 330 -10.66 17.54 -0.26
N LYS A 331 -11.11 18.76 0.07
CA LYS A 331 -12.06 18.98 1.15
C LYS A 331 -13.45 18.41 0.82
N GLU A 332 -13.90 18.53 -0.43
CA GLU A 332 -15.19 17.98 -0.87
C GLU A 332 -15.13 16.46 -0.89
N ILE A 333 -14.05 15.89 -1.45
CA ILE A 333 -13.81 14.45 -1.46
C ILE A 333 -13.79 13.90 -0.01
N TYR A 334 -13.05 14.57 0.88
CA TYR A 334 -12.99 14.17 2.29
C TYR A 334 -14.35 14.29 2.98
N THR A 335 -15.14 15.32 2.70
CA THR A 335 -16.50 15.48 3.26
C THR A 335 -17.39 14.33 2.82
N GLN A 336 -17.39 13.97 1.53
CA GLN A 336 -18.14 12.79 1.05
C GLN A 336 -17.64 11.49 1.68
N MET A 337 -16.33 11.35 1.88
CA MET A 337 -15.77 10.20 2.56
C MET A 337 -16.31 10.07 4.01
N ILE A 338 -16.38 11.16 4.75
CA ILE A 338 -16.98 11.17 6.09
C ILE A 338 -18.46 10.77 6.04
N GLU A 339 -19.23 11.30 5.08
CA GLU A 339 -20.62 10.93 4.88
C GLU A 339 -20.78 9.44 4.52
N TYR A 340 -19.90 8.91 3.70
CA TYR A 340 -19.87 7.48 3.35
C TYR A 340 -19.72 6.60 4.59
N TYR A 341 -18.82 6.95 5.51
CA TYR A 341 -18.60 6.18 6.73
C TYR A 341 -19.65 6.46 7.83
N SER A 342 -20.36 7.56 7.78
CA SER A 342 -21.43 7.88 8.75
C SER A 342 -22.79 7.22 8.44
N LYS A 343 -22.95 6.70 7.22
CA LYS A 343 -24.17 5.98 6.77
C LYS A 343 -24.01 4.47 7.04
N SER A 344 -23.78 4.09 8.28
CA SER A 344 -23.70 2.68 8.70
C SER A 344 -25.03 2.17 9.22
#